data_8b314de9e5556c8389aa33cc4f59df28
#
_entry.id   8b314de9e5556c8389aa33cc4f59df28
#
_cell.length_a   1.000
_cell.length_b   1.000
_cell.length_c   1.000
_cell.angle_alpha   90.00
_cell.angle_beta   90.00
_cell.angle_gamma   90.00
#
_symmetry.space_group_name_H-M   'P 1'
#
loop_
_entity.id
_entity.type
_entity.pdbx_description
1 polymer ?
#
loop_
_entity_poly.entity_id
_entity_poly.type
_entity_poly.pdbx_seq_one_letter_code
_entity_poly.pdbx_strand_id
1 'polypeptide(L)'
;MTIGIVVFPGSNCDRDVRWALEGCLGRPTRFLWHEERDLSGLAAVVLPGGFSYGDYLRCGAIARFAPVLQEVQAFADRGGPVLGICNGFQVLTEMGLLPGALTRNRSLHFLCEPTELQVSPGPCQWLQGYDEGERIVLPIAHGEGRYQVEPSELERLQQQGQVVLRYGRNPNGSVGDVAGLSNARGNVLGLMPHPERACDPATGGLDGRRLLAAIGA
;
A
#
# COMPACT_ATOMS: atom_id res chain seq x y z
N MET A 1 3.70 13.17 15.98
CA MET A 1 2.43 12.75 15.33
C MET A 1 2.42 11.23 15.27
N THR A 2 1.34 10.56 15.74
CA THR A 2 1.25 9.10 15.84
C THR A 2 0.66 8.50 14.58
N ILE A 3 1.19 7.37 14.10
CA ILE A 3 0.72 6.66 12.91
C ILE A 3 -0.04 5.41 13.36
N GLY A 4 -1.28 5.24 12.85
CA GLY A 4 -2.08 4.05 13.09
C GLY A 4 -1.65 2.91 12.18
N ILE A 5 -1.48 1.71 12.73
CA ILE A 5 -1.22 0.48 11.96
C ILE A 5 -2.38 -0.46 12.19
N VAL A 6 -3.17 -0.74 11.15
CA VAL A 6 -4.33 -1.64 11.26
C VAL A 6 -3.87 -3.08 11.41
N VAL A 7 -4.48 -3.81 12.33
CA VAL A 7 -4.20 -5.22 12.58
C VAL A 7 -5.48 -6.03 12.43
N PHE A 8 -5.46 -6.96 11.47
CA PHE A 8 -6.53 -7.93 11.27
C PHE A 8 -6.12 -9.30 11.80
N PRO A 9 -7.06 -10.18 12.14
CA PRO A 9 -6.76 -11.60 12.26
C PRO A 9 -6.05 -12.09 11.00
N GLY A 10 -4.83 -12.65 11.13
CA GLY A 10 -4.00 -13.09 9.99
C GLY A 10 -3.06 -12.03 9.41
N SER A 11 -3.04 -10.79 9.89
CA SER A 11 -1.96 -9.83 9.57
C SER A 11 -0.61 -10.37 10.06
N ASN A 12 0.45 -10.17 9.28
CA ASN A 12 1.79 -10.59 9.67
C ASN A 12 2.90 -9.57 9.35
N CYS A 13 2.61 -8.53 8.56
CA CYS A 13 3.55 -7.45 8.26
C CYS A 13 3.33 -6.18 9.12
N ASP A 14 2.41 -6.23 10.07
CA ASP A 14 2.13 -5.13 11.00
C ASP A 14 3.37 -4.78 11.86
N ARG A 15 4.12 -5.79 12.29
CA ARG A 15 5.37 -5.62 13.04
C ARG A 15 6.52 -5.10 12.16
N ASP A 16 6.59 -5.50 10.90
CA ASP A 16 7.56 -4.98 9.94
C ASP A 16 7.33 -3.47 9.72
N VAL A 17 6.06 -3.07 9.53
CA VAL A 17 5.68 -1.66 9.42
C VAL A 17 6.04 -0.88 10.68
N ARG A 18 5.74 -1.44 11.86
CA ARG A 18 6.11 -0.81 13.13
C ARG A 18 7.61 -0.64 13.26
N TRP A 19 8.39 -1.68 12.93
CA TRP A 19 9.85 -1.60 12.96
C TRP A 19 10.38 -0.50 12.02
N ALA A 20 9.86 -0.44 10.78
CA ALA A 20 10.26 0.57 9.82
C ALA A 20 9.95 1.99 10.32
N LEU A 21 8.77 2.20 10.92
CA LEU A 21 8.34 3.51 11.41
C LEU A 21 9.03 3.90 12.73
N GLU A 22 9.01 3.03 13.74
CA GLU A 22 9.59 3.33 15.06
C GLU A 22 11.10 3.12 15.08
N GLY A 23 11.57 1.95 14.62
CA GLY A 23 12.99 1.56 14.72
C GLY A 23 13.87 2.31 13.73
N CYS A 24 13.43 2.46 12.48
CA CYS A 24 14.26 3.09 11.43
C CYS A 24 14.02 4.59 11.30
N LEU A 25 12.78 5.08 11.56
CA LEU A 25 12.38 6.47 11.31
C LEU A 25 12.08 7.27 12.58
N GLY A 26 12.02 6.64 13.76
CA GLY A 26 11.70 7.30 15.03
C GLY A 26 10.27 7.88 15.08
N ARG A 27 9.33 7.35 14.29
CA ARG A 27 7.94 7.80 14.23
C ARG A 27 7.08 6.97 15.17
N PRO A 28 6.39 7.56 16.15
CA PRO A 28 5.54 6.80 17.07
C PRO A 28 4.36 6.15 16.35
N THR A 29 4.04 4.93 16.74
CA THR A 29 2.93 4.17 16.15
C THR A 29 1.91 3.72 17.20
N ARG A 30 0.69 3.39 16.75
CA ARG A 30 -0.37 2.74 17.53
C ARG A 30 -0.98 1.63 16.70
N PHE A 31 -1.04 0.42 17.23
CA PHE A 31 -1.81 -0.64 16.60
C PHE A 31 -3.30 -0.36 16.74
N LEU A 32 -4.04 -0.55 15.64
CA LEU A 32 -5.48 -0.42 15.54
C LEU A 32 -6.05 -1.81 15.26
N TRP A 33 -6.63 -2.43 16.27
CA TRP A 33 -7.30 -3.71 16.08
C TRP A 33 -8.51 -3.57 15.15
N HIS A 34 -8.85 -4.58 14.39
CA HIS A 34 -9.90 -4.52 13.36
C HIS A 34 -11.28 -4.06 13.86
N GLU A 35 -11.53 -4.12 15.18
CA GLU A 35 -12.75 -3.64 15.82
C GLU A 35 -12.64 -2.19 16.32
N GLU A 36 -11.46 -1.57 16.24
CA GLU A 36 -11.23 -0.19 16.71
C GLU A 36 -12.08 0.82 15.92
N ARG A 37 -12.57 1.82 16.63
CA ARG A 37 -13.38 2.91 16.04
C ARG A 37 -12.80 4.29 16.32
N ASP A 38 -11.77 4.39 17.15
CA ASP A 38 -11.15 5.68 17.49
C ASP A 38 -9.84 5.87 16.72
N LEU A 39 -9.87 6.73 15.73
CA LEU A 39 -8.68 7.17 14.97
C LEU A 39 -8.24 8.59 15.38
N SER A 40 -8.71 9.11 16.49
CA SER A 40 -8.36 10.46 16.97
C SER A 40 -6.86 10.57 17.24
N GLY A 41 -6.28 11.74 16.92
CA GLY A 41 -4.87 12.04 17.14
C GLY A 41 -3.90 11.33 16.18
N LEU A 42 -4.40 10.59 15.20
CA LEU A 42 -3.54 9.98 14.18
C LEU A 42 -3.21 10.97 13.06
N ALA A 43 -1.94 10.97 12.66
CA ALA A 43 -1.46 11.73 11.51
C ALA A 43 -1.66 10.97 10.19
N ALA A 44 -1.60 9.65 10.24
CA ALA A 44 -1.79 8.77 9.09
C ALA A 44 -2.23 7.38 9.53
N VAL A 45 -2.73 6.58 8.59
CA VAL A 45 -3.10 5.18 8.80
C VAL A 45 -2.38 4.30 7.78
N VAL A 46 -1.82 3.18 8.23
CA VAL A 46 -1.21 2.14 7.38
C VAL A 46 -2.02 0.86 7.50
N LEU A 47 -2.43 0.31 6.36
CA LEU A 47 -2.95 -1.04 6.23
C LEU A 47 -1.78 -1.92 5.78
N PRO A 48 -1.22 -2.77 6.65
CA PRO A 48 -0.04 -3.57 6.33
C PRO A 48 -0.36 -4.74 5.42
N GLY A 49 0.71 -5.39 4.94
CA GLY A 49 0.62 -6.67 4.27
C GLY A 49 0.24 -7.81 5.21
N GLY A 50 -0.01 -8.99 4.63
CA GLY A 50 -0.39 -10.19 5.34
C GLY A 50 -1.50 -10.95 4.65
N PHE A 51 -2.25 -11.72 5.43
CA PHE A 51 -3.35 -12.57 4.97
C PHE A 51 -4.58 -12.29 5.85
N SER A 52 -5.15 -11.07 5.72
CA SER A 52 -6.28 -10.66 6.55
C SER A 52 -7.43 -11.65 6.47
N TYR A 53 -7.86 -12.15 7.64
CA TYR A 53 -8.86 -13.22 7.79
C TYR A 53 -8.54 -14.50 6.97
N GLY A 54 -7.23 -14.79 6.74
CA GLY A 54 -6.79 -15.97 6.00
C GLY A 54 -7.07 -15.92 4.50
N ASP A 55 -7.34 -14.74 3.94
CA ASP A 55 -7.68 -14.49 2.52
C ASP A 55 -8.86 -15.32 2.01
N TYR A 56 -9.78 -15.70 2.92
CA TYR A 56 -11.01 -16.42 2.54
C TYR A 56 -11.82 -15.60 1.52
N LEU A 57 -12.36 -16.27 0.53
CA LEU A 57 -13.02 -15.76 -0.68
C LEU A 57 -12.01 -15.16 -1.67
N ARG A 58 -11.32 -14.11 -1.32
CA ARG A 58 -10.16 -13.48 -1.96
C ARG A 58 -9.51 -12.50 -1.00
N CYS A 59 -8.28 -12.13 -1.28
CA CYS A 59 -7.51 -11.23 -0.42
C CYS A 59 -8.25 -9.91 -0.18
N GLY A 60 -8.38 -9.52 1.10
CA GLY A 60 -9.02 -8.27 1.51
C GLY A 60 -10.56 -8.28 1.55
N ALA A 61 -11.23 -9.28 0.94
CA ALA A 61 -12.69 -9.26 0.76
C ALA A 61 -13.47 -9.29 2.08
N ILE A 62 -13.00 -10.01 3.09
CA ILE A 62 -13.63 -10.03 4.41
C ILE A 62 -13.22 -8.82 5.22
N ALA A 63 -11.94 -8.42 5.13
CA ALA A 63 -11.40 -7.29 5.88
C ALA A 63 -12.18 -5.98 5.65
N ARG A 64 -12.68 -5.74 4.43
CA ARG A 64 -13.46 -4.54 4.08
C ARG A 64 -14.65 -4.26 5.00
N PHE A 65 -15.17 -5.27 5.69
CA PHE A 65 -16.32 -5.14 6.61
C PHE A 65 -15.90 -4.87 8.05
N ALA A 66 -14.60 -4.84 8.36
CA ALA A 66 -14.12 -4.58 9.71
C ALA A 66 -14.50 -3.17 10.17
N PRO A 67 -14.94 -2.99 11.43
CA PRO A 67 -15.32 -1.69 11.97
C PRO A 67 -14.28 -0.60 11.78
N VAL A 68 -12.99 -0.91 11.96
CA VAL A 68 -11.90 0.06 11.78
C VAL A 68 -11.87 0.65 10.36
N LEU A 69 -12.29 -0.10 9.34
CA LEU A 69 -12.23 0.38 7.96
C LEU A 69 -13.33 1.38 7.61
N GLN A 70 -14.45 1.39 8.33
CA GLN A 70 -15.44 2.47 8.24
C GLN A 70 -14.83 3.80 8.71
N GLU A 71 -14.04 3.75 9.78
CA GLU A 71 -13.34 4.92 10.30
C GLU A 71 -12.15 5.33 9.40
N VAL A 72 -11.44 4.37 8.80
CA VAL A 72 -10.39 4.64 7.80
C VAL A 72 -10.98 5.31 6.56
N GLN A 73 -12.15 4.85 6.09
CA GLN A 73 -12.87 5.50 4.98
C GLN A 73 -13.17 6.96 5.33
N ALA A 74 -13.80 7.20 6.48
CA ALA A 74 -14.11 8.56 6.92
C ALA A 74 -12.86 9.42 7.15
N PHE A 75 -11.75 8.82 7.61
CA PHE A 75 -10.46 9.49 7.77
C PHE A 75 -9.89 9.90 6.40
N ALA A 76 -9.90 9.01 5.41
CA ALA A 76 -9.45 9.28 4.05
C ALA A 76 -10.30 10.36 3.37
N ASP A 77 -11.63 10.32 3.55
CA ASP A 77 -12.57 11.29 2.98
C ASP A 77 -12.34 12.72 3.51
N ARG A 78 -11.87 12.84 4.75
CA ARG A 78 -11.43 14.12 5.33
C ARG A 78 -10.03 14.56 4.89
N GLY A 79 -9.36 13.80 4.01
CA GLY A 79 -8.02 14.09 3.51
C GLY A 79 -6.89 13.46 4.34
N GLY A 80 -7.22 12.62 5.31
CA GLY A 80 -6.24 11.90 6.11
C GLY A 80 -5.40 10.95 5.26
N PRO A 81 -4.06 10.89 5.47
CA PRO A 81 -3.17 10.03 4.71
C PRO A 81 -3.39 8.55 5.02
N VAL A 82 -3.60 7.73 3.97
CA VAL A 82 -3.76 6.28 4.10
C VAL A 82 -2.79 5.56 3.16
N LEU A 83 -2.05 4.59 3.69
CA LEU A 83 -1.14 3.73 2.93
C LEU A 83 -1.59 2.27 3.04
N GLY A 84 -1.82 1.61 1.91
CA GLY A 84 -2.08 0.17 1.83
C GLY A 84 -0.90 -0.56 1.19
N ILE A 85 -0.28 -1.48 1.92
CA ILE A 85 0.87 -2.27 1.47
C ILE A 85 0.40 -3.70 1.20
N CYS A 86 0.64 -4.24 0.00
CA CYS A 86 0.33 -5.60 -0.40
C CYS A 86 -1.14 -5.96 -0.07
N ASN A 87 -1.41 -6.75 0.97
CA ASN A 87 -2.78 -7.04 1.42
C ASN A 87 -3.58 -5.76 1.77
N GLY A 88 -2.92 -4.73 2.30
CA GLY A 88 -3.53 -3.42 2.52
C GLY A 88 -4.02 -2.76 1.22
N PHE A 89 -3.27 -2.90 0.11
CA PHE A 89 -3.72 -2.42 -1.20
C PHE A 89 -4.93 -3.21 -1.70
N GLN A 90 -4.93 -4.53 -1.52
CA GLN A 90 -6.09 -5.37 -1.83
C GLN A 90 -7.33 -4.92 -1.05
N VAL A 91 -7.18 -4.62 0.24
CA VAL A 91 -8.26 -4.08 1.07
C VAL A 91 -8.75 -2.73 0.54
N LEU A 92 -7.85 -1.81 0.17
CA LEU A 92 -8.24 -0.50 -0.38
C LEU A 92 -9.04 -0.61 -1.68
N THR A 93 -8.73 -1.58 -2.55
CA THR A 93 -9.54 -1.84 -3.75
C THR A 93 -10.89 -2.47 -3.41
N GLU A 94 -10.95 -3.39 -2.45
CA GLU A 94 -12.21 -3.99 -1.98
C GLU A 94 -13.16 -2.98 -1.31
N MET A 95 -12.60 -1.95 -0.66
CA MET A 95 -13.35 -0.84 -0.08
C MET A 95 -13.84 0.18 -1.13
N GLY A 96 -13.25 0.17 -2.33
CA GLY A 96 -13.48 1.21 -3.35
C GLY A 96 -12.77 2.54 -3.07
N LEU A 97 -11.81 2.59 -2.13
CA LEU A 97 -10.92 3.74 -1.94
C LEU A 97 -9.93 3.92 -3.08
N LEU A 98 -9.58 2.82 -3.73
CA LEU A 98 -8.81 2.78 -4.96
C LEU A 98 -9.58 1.96 -6.02
N PRO A 99 -9.53 2.35 -7.30
CA PRO A 99 -10.21 1.63 -8.37
C PRO A 99 -9.52 0.31 -8.73
N GLY A 100 -10.22 -0.58 -9.43
CA GLY A 100 -9.70 -1.86 -9.91
C GLY A 100 -9.77 -2.97 -8.87
N ALA A 101 -9.03 -4.04 -9.13
CA ALA A 101 -8.96 -5.22 -8.26
C ALA A 101 -7.59 -5.90 -8.36
N LEU A 102 -7.19 -6.59 -7.29
CA LEU A 102 -6.01 -7.45 -7.28
C LEU A 102 -6.46 -8.90 -7.47
N THR A 103 -5.81 -9.61 -8.37
CA THR A 103 -6.12 -11.00 -8.74
C THR A 103 -4.86 -11.87 -8.67
N ARG A 104 -5.03 -13.18 -8.85
CA ARG A 104 -3.90 -14.11 -8.88
C ARG A 104 -2.87 -13.71 -9.92
N ASN A 105 -1.59 -13.84 -9.54
CA ASN A 105 -0.47 -13.66 -10.46
C ASN A 105 -0.67 -14.48 -11.73
N ARG A 106 -0.24 -13.96 -12.87
CA ARG A 106 -0.36 -14.67 -14.16
C ARG A 106 0.26 -16.06 -14.15
N SER A 107 1.36 -16.21 -13.41
CA SER A 107 2.07 -17.49 -13.24
C SER A 107 1.36 -18.48 -12.33
N LEU A 108 0.37 -18.04 -11.56
CA LEU A 108 -0.30 -18.76 -10.46
C LEU A 108 0.65 -19.15 -9.31
N HIS A 109 1.89 -18.65 -9.32
CA HIS A 109 2.86 -18.88 -8.26
C HIS A 109 2.96 -17.69 -7.31
N PHE A 110 3.31 -17.95 -6.07
CA PHE A 110 3.71 -16.93 -5.11
C PHE A 110 5.07 -16.36 -5.56
N LEU A 111 5.17 -15.04 -5.62
CA LEU A 111 6.41 -14.33 -5.98
C LEU A 111 6.99 -13.68 -4.72
N CYS A 112 8.29 -13.89 -4.50
CA CYS A 112 9.02 -13.28 -3.38
C CYS A 112 10.42 -12.92 -3.87
N GLU A 113 10.59 -11.68 -4.32
CA GLU A 113 11.83 -11.20 -4.94
C GLU A 113 11.96 -9.68 -4.84
N PRO A 114 13.17 -9.11 -4.88
CA PRO A 114 13.36 -7.69 -5.11
C PRO A 114 12.89 -7.32 -6.52
N THR A 115 12.23 -6.18 -6.66
CA THR A 115 11.70 -5.74 -7.95
C THR A 115 12.00 -4.27 -8.19
N GLU A 116 12.43 -3.94 -9.42
CA GLU A 116 12.65 -2.55 -9.83
C GLU A 116 11.31 -1.89 -10.15
N LEU A 117 11.15 -0.69 -9.64
CA LEU A 117 10.00 0.16 -9.85
C LEU A 117 10.43 1.49 -10.45
N GLN A 118 9.58 2.03 -11.32
CA GLN A 118 9.67 3.40 -11.81
C GLN A 118 8.64 4.25 -11.08
N VAL A 119 9.07 5.38 -10.53
CA VAL A 119 8.23 6.31 -9.79
C VAL A 119 7.68 7.39 -10.74
N SER A 120 6.39 7.68 -10.62
CA SER A 120 5.69 8.81 -11.22
C SER A 120 4.92 9.51 -10.10
N PRO A 121 5.48 10.55 -9.44
CA PRO A 121 4.94 11.08 -8.19
C PRO A 121 3.49 11.57 -8.30
N GLY A 122 3.11 12.17 -9.41
CA GLY A 122 1.75 12.69 -9.63
C GLY A 122 1.24 13.55 -8.46
N PRO A 123 -0.06 13.49 -8.13
CA PRO A 123 -0.62 14.20 -6.98
C PRO A 123 -0.35 13.51 -5.63
N CYS A 124 0.37 12.38 -5.63
CA CYS A 124 0.54 11.52 -4.46
C CYS A 124 1.48 12.14 -3.41
N GLN A 125 0.96 12.50 -2.25
CA GLN A 125 1.75 13.09 -1.16
C GLN A 125 2.86 12.15 -0.63
N TRP A 126 2.70 10.83 -0.76
CA TRP A 126 3.66 9.83 -0.32
C TRP A 126 4.94 9.80 -1.17
N LEU A 127 4.88 10.33 -2.39
CA LEU A 127 5.97 10.26 -3.36
C LEU A 127 6.55 11.63 -3.72
N GLN A 128 6.16 12.71 -3.05
CA GLN A 128 6.64 14.07 -3.33
C GLN A 128 8.17 14.24 -3.21
N GLY A 129 8.85 13.34 -2.50
CA GLY A 129 10.31 13.35 -2.37
C GLY A 129 11.05 12.61 -3.49
N TYR A 130 10.36 12.14 -4.54
CA TYR A 130 10.94 11.39 -5.66
C TYR A 130 10.88 12.21 -6.94
N ASP A 131 11.86 11.99 -7.83
CA ASP A 131 11.85 12.55 -9.17
C ASP A 131 11.00 11.73 -10.13
N GLU A 132 10.46 12.36 -11.18
CA GLU A 132 9.75 11.65 -12.25
C GLU A 132 10.70 10.68 -12.96
N GLY A 133 10.28 9.42 -13.08
CA GLY A 133 11.07 8.36 -13.70
C GLY A 133 12.17 7.78 -12.80
N GLU A 134 12.28 8.23 -11.56
CA GLU A 134 13.24 7.66 -10.60
C GLU A 134 13.03 6.16 -10.44
N ARG A 135 14.12 5.40 -10.37
CA ARG A 135 14.09 3.95 -10.17
C ARG A 135 14.44 3.61 -8.73
N ILE A 136 13.61 2.75 -8.14
CA ILE A 136 13.79 2.22 -6.80
C ILE A 136 13.61 0.70 -6.81
N VAL A 137 14.21 0.02 -5.84
CA VAL A 137 14.06 -1.43 -5.68
C VAL A 137 13.35 -1.73 -4.37
N LEU A 138 12.19 -2.36 -4.46
CA LEU A 138 11.42 -2.82 -3.30
C LEU A 138 11.12 -4.32 -3.43
N PRO A 139 11.10 -5.08 -2.32
CA PRO A 139 10.69 -6.47 -2.35
C PRO A 139 9.19 -6.63 -2.58
N ILE A 140 8.80 -7.67 -3.30
CA ILE A 140 7.42 -8.16 -3.41
C ILE A 140 7.29 -9.52 -2.72
N ALA A 141 6.10 -9.82 -2.18
CA ALA A 141 5.79 -11.10 -1.56
C ALA A 141 4.28 -11.38 -1.64
N HIS A 142 3.80 -11.92 -2.78
CA HIS A 142 2.36 -12.08 -3.03
C HIS A 142 2.02 -13.20 -4.01
N GLY A 143 0.87 -13.83 -3.81
CA GLY A 143 0.23 -14.75 -4.76
C GLY A 143 -0.87 -14.07 -5.61
N GLU A 144 -1.44 -12.98 -5.10
CA GLU A 144 -2.54 -12.20 -5.70
C GLU A 144 -2.15 -10.72 -5.79
N GLY A 145 -1.14 -10.40 -6.62
CA GLY A 145 -0.65 -9.03 -6.82
C GLY A 145 -0.95 -8.45 -8.19
N ARG A 146 -1.67 -9.19 -9.04
CA ARG A 146 -1.97 -8.77 -10.40
C ARG A 146 -3.09 -7.75 -10.42
N TYR A 147 -2.76 -6.49 -10.64
CA TYR A 147 -3.75 -5.42 -10.79
C TYR A 147 -4.53 -5.56 -12.10
N GLN A 148 -5.85 -5.41 -12.00
CA GLN A 148 -6.78 -5.49 -13.11
C GLN A 148 -7.79 -4.35 -13.03
N VAL A 149 -8.05 -3.73 -14.17
CA VAL A 149 -9.06 -2.68 -14.35
C VAL A 149 -9.46 -2.63 -15.83
N GLU A 150 -10.63 -2.08 -16.13
CA GLU A 150 -11.06 -1.88 -17.51
C GLU A 150 -10.12 -0.93 -18.26
N PRO A 151 -9.87 -1.15 -19.58
CA PRO A 151 -8.92 -0.36 -20.36
C PRO A 151 -9.19 1.16 -20.32
N SER A 152 -10.45 1.57 -20.44
CA SER A 152 -10.83 2.98 -20.38
C SER A 152 -10.56 3.62 -19.03
N GLU A 153 -10.72 2.86 -17.95
CA GLU A 153 -10.41 3.32 -16.60
C GLU A 153 -8.88 3.41 -16.39
N LEU A 154 -8.11 2.44 -16.93
CA LEU A 154 -6.66 2.53 -16.91
C LEU A 154 -6.14 3.80 -17.60
N GLU A 155 -6.67 4.10 -18.79
CA GLU A 155 -6.33 5.33 -19.51
C GLU A 155 -6.63 6.58 -18.69
N ARG A 156 -7.80 6.63 -18.03
CA ARG A 156 -8.19 7.73 -17.14
C ARG A 156 -7.20 7.88 -15.97
N LEU A 157 -6.85 6.77 -15.31
CA LEU A 157 -5.91 6.77 -14.19
C LEU A 157 -4.53 7.26 -14.60
N GLN A 158 -4.07 6.87 -15.79
CA GLN A 158 -2.80 7.33 -16.33
C GLN A 158 -2.82 8.83 -16.65
N GLN A 159 -3.86 9.32 -17.34
CA GLN A 159 -4.03 10.73 -17.66
C GLN A 159 -4.12 11.62 -16.42
N GLN A 160 -4.69 11.11 -15.32
CA GLN A 160 -4.81 11.84 -14.06
C GLN A 160 -3.58 11.68 -13.14
N GLY A 161 -2.52 10.98 -13.58
CA GLY A 161 -1.33 10.76 -12.79
C GLY A 161 -1.54 9.90 -11.55
N GLN A 162 -2.61 9.07 -11.54
CA GLN A 162 -2.92 8.20 -10.40
C GLN A 162 -2.12 6.88 -10.39
N VAL A 163 -1.54 6.48 -11.53
CA VAL A 163 -0.59 5.37 -11.61
C VAL A 163 0.78 5.90 -11.21
N VAL A 164 1.13 5.74 -9.95
CA VAL A 164 2.30 6.39 -9.34
C VAL A 164 3.54 5.50 -9.21
N LEU A 165 3.37 4.18 -9.32
CA LEU A 165 4.46 3.21 -9.36
C LEU A 165 4.19 2.18 -10.45
N ARG A 166 5.20 1.92 -11.27
CA ARG A 166 5.18 0.88 -12.32
C ARG A 166 6.31 -0.11 -12.12
N TYR A 167 6.05 -1.36 -12.43
CA TYR A 167 7.10 -2.38 -12.53
C TYR A 167 8.03 -2.07 -13.70
N GLY A 168 9.36 -2.04 -13.49
CA GLY A 168 10.34 -1.97 -14.57
C GLY A 168 10.32 -3.23 -15.43
N ARG A 169 10.15 -4.39 -14.78
CA ARG A 169 9.83 -5.67 -15.41
C ARG A 169 8.60 -6.24 -14.71
N ASN A 170 7.49 -6.38 -15.42
CA ASN A 170 6.23 -6.84 -14.85
C ASN A 170 6.29 -8.31 -14.40
N PRO A 171 6.29 -8.59 -13.08
CA PRO A 171 6.46 -9.95 -12.58
C PRO A 171 5.15 -10.74 -12.56
N ASN A 172 4.02 -10.07 -12.41
CA ASN A 172 2.75 -10.69 -12.04
C ASN A 172 1.64 -10.56 -13.10
N GLY A 173 1.87 -9.77 -14.16
CA GLY A 173 0.91 -9.54 -15.24
C GLY A 173 -0.12 -8.44 -14.95
N SER A 174 0.19 -7.50 -14.06
CA SER A 174 -0.61 -6.27 -13.82
C SER A 174 -0.82 -5.50 -15.11
N VAL A 175 -2.04 -5.01 -15.37
CA VAL A 175 -2.31 -4.17 -16.54
C VAL A 175 -1.53 -2.86 -16.42
N GLY A 176 -0.97 -2.37 -17.55
CA GLY A 176 -0.19 -1.14 -17.57
C GLY A 176 1.02 -1.12 -16.63
N ASP A 177 1.52 -2.30 -16.25
CA ASP A 177 2.65 -2.49 -15.32
C ASP A 177 2.42 -1.86 -13.93
N VAL A 178 1.16 -1.66 -13.54
CA VAL A 178 0.81 -0.99 -12.29
C VAL A 178 1.34 -1.78 -11.09
N ALA A 179 2.18 -1.13 -10.29
CA ALA A 179 2.69 -1.61 -9.00
C ALA A 179 2.07 -0.84 -7.82
N GLY A 180 1.63 0.40 -8.05
CA GLY A 180 0.96 1.22 -7.06
C GLY A 180 0.11 2.33 -7.67
N LEU A 181 -0.99 2.62 -6.97
CA LEU A 181 -2.00 3.63 -7.33
C LEU A 181 -2.21 4.62 -6.21
N SER A 182 -2.45 5.87 -6.58
CA SER A 182 -2.99 6.90 -5.69
C SER A 182 -4.44 7.22 -6.05
N ASN A 183 -5.24 7.66 -5.06
CA ASN A 183 -6.52 8.27 -5.36
C ASN A 183 -6.34 9.67 -5.98
N ALA A 184 -7.42 10.24 -6.52
CA ALA A 184 -7.38 11.55 -7.18
C ALA A 184 -6.93 12.70 -6.27
N ARG A 185 -7.14 12.59 -4.95
CA ARG A 185 -6.71 13.58 -3.95
C ARG A 185 -5.23 13.42 -3.54
N GLY A 186 -4.59 12.32 -3.86
CA GLY A 186 -3.21 12.04 -3.52
C GLY A 186 -2.97 11.62 -2.05
N ASN A 187 -4.01 11.48 -1.24
CA ASN A 187 -3.87 11.12 0.18
C ASN A 187 -4.00 9.61 0.46
N VAL A 188 -4.46 8.82 -0.50
CA VAL A 188 -4.51 7.35 -0.38
C VAL A 188 -3.56 6.75 -1.39
N LEU A 189 -2.62 5.92 -0.92
CA LEU A 189 -1.69 5.15 -1.75
C LEU A 189 -1.86 3.67 -1.47
N GLY A 190 -2.01 2.85 -2.51
CA GLY A 190 -1.90 1.41 -2.45
C GLY A 190 -0.76 0.92 -3.32
N LEU A 191 0.07 0.00 -2.82
CA LEU A 191 1.15 -0.61 -3.59
C LEU A 191 1.34 -2.08 -3.21
N MET A 192 1.74 -2.91 -4.18
CA MET A 192 2.03 -4.33 -3.93
C MET A 192 3.42 -4.58 -3.33
N PRO A 193 4.47 -3.82 -3.69
CA PRO A 193 5.78 -3.93 -3.04
C PRO A 193 5.75 -3.50 -1.58
N HIS A 194 6.76 -3.95 -0.82
CA HIS A 194 6.89 -3.77 0.63
C HIS A 194 7.98 -2.72 0.98
N PRO A 195 7.65 -1.42 1.07
CA PRO A 195 8.63 -0.40 1.45
C PRO A 195 9.16 -0.58 2.88
N GLU A 196 8.37 -1.16 3.79
CA GLU A 196 8.77 -1.44 5.17
C GLU A 196 9.91 -2.44 5.28
N ARG A 197 10.10 -3.29 4.25
CA ARG A 197 11.18 -4.26 4.17
C ARG A 197 12.44 -3.72 3.47
N ALA A 198 12.41 -2.46 3.03
CA ALA A 198 13.52 -1.75 2.41
C ALA A 198 13.81 -0.42 3.16
N CYS A 199 13.83 -0.45 4.49
CA CYS A 199 14.09 0.68 5.37
C CYS A 199 15.37 0.53 6.20
N ASP A 200 15.97 -0.65 6.20
CA ASP A 200 17.18 -1.00 6.95
C ASP A 200 18.16 -1.73 6.04
N PRO A 201 19.42 -1.29 5.94
CA PRO A 201 20.45 -1.94 5.11
C PRO A 201 20.65 -3.42 5.47
N ALA A 202 20.40 -3.79 6.72
CA ALA A 202 20.55 -5.18 7.18
C ALA A 202 19.46 -6.11 6.68
N THR A 203 18.30 -5.57 6.27
CA THR A 203 17.14 -6.38 5.91
C THR A 203 16.73 -6.31 4.43
N GLY A 204 17.12 -5.29 3.68
CA GLY A 204 16.70 -5.23 2.28
C GLY A 204 16.97 -3.91 1.56
N GLY A 205 17.75 -3.01 2.12
CA GLY A 205 18.09 -1.74 1.49
C GLY A 205 17.36 -0.54 2.09
N LEU A 206 17.41 0.60 1.39
CA LEU A 206 16.92 1.89 1.91
C LEU A 206 15.86 2.56 1.02
N ASP A 207 15.51 1.98 -0.11
CA ASP A 207 14.66 2.63 -1.12
C ASP A 207 13.21 2.85 -0.63
N GLY A 208 12.74 2.04 0.33
CA GLY A 208 11.43 2.21 0.97
C GLY A 208 11.40 3.29 2.04
N ARG A 209 12.56 3.68 2.56
CA ARG A 209 12.67 4.61 3.70
C ARG A 209 12.07 5.98 3.40
N ARG A 210 12.32 6.51 2.21
CA ARG A 210 11.85 7.84 1.80
C ARG A 210 10.33 7.89 1.66
N LEU A 211 9.70 6.83 1.11
CA LEU A 211 8.25 6.71 1.02
C LEU A 211 7.61 6.74 2.42
N LEU A 212 8.13 5.96 3.35
CA LEU A 212 7.59 5.92 4.71
C LEU A 212 7.91 7.19 5.51
N ALA A 213 9.02 7.88 5.22
CA ALA A 213 9.37 9.15 5.85
C ALA A 213 8.42 10.30 5.45
N ALA A 214 7.75 10.21 4.29
CA ALA A 214 6.77 11.20 3.82
C ALA A 214 5.49 11.23 4.68
N ILE A 215 5.28 10.23 5.55
CA ILE A 215 4.14 10.16 6.45
C ILE A 215 4.19 11.30 7.47
N GLY A 216 3.27 12.26 7.36
CA GLY A 216 3.13 13.35 8.32
C GLY A 216 4.28 14.35 8.29
N ALA A 217 4.93 14.52 7.11
CA ALA A 217 5.84 15.62 6.85
C ALA A 217 5.09 16.93 6.65
#